data_780fc06b806c939926fe3d3d2f858beb
#
_entry.id   780fc06b806c939926fe3d3d2f858beb
#
_cell.length_a   1.000
_cell.length_b   1.000
_cell.length_c   1.000
_cell.angle_alpha   90.00
_cell.angle_beta   90.00
_cell.angle_gamma   90.00
#
_symmetry.space_group_name_H-M   'P 1'
#
loop_
_entity.id
_entity.type
_entity.pdbx_description
1 polymer ?
#
loop_
_entity_poly.entity_id
_entity_poly.type
_entity_poly.pdbx_seq_one_letter_code
_entity_poly.pdbx_strand_id
1 'polypeptide(L)'
;MDKLYIVIPAYNETETIEMVCEQWHGIAAAYGEGSRLVIINDGSKDDTYDKLVALKDKYPCLEPVTKQNEGHGATCLYGYRYALAEGVGKIVLVEKVEVLKVQH
;
A
#
# COMPACT_ATOMS: atom_id res chain seq x y z
N MET A 1 -7.12 -16.26 -13.44
CA MET A 1 -7.96 -15.40 -12.61
C MET A 1 -7.30 -14.06 -12.42
N ASP A 2 -8.09 -13.02 -12.45
CA ASP A 2 -7.56 -11.66 -12.24
C ASP A 2 -7.09 -11.49 -10.81
N LYS A 3 -5.97 -10.79 -10.68
CA LYS A 3 -5.46 -10.34 -9.39
C LYS A 3 -5.80 -8.88 -9.21
N LEU A 4 -6.01 -8.48 -7.98
CA LEU A 4 -6.21 -7.09 -7.60
C LEU A 4 -4.97 -6.60 -6.86
N TYR A 5 -4.34 -5.54 -7.34
CA TYR A 5 -3.34 -4.82 -6.56
C TYR A 5 -3.93 -3.49 -6.11
N ILE A 6 -3.97 -3.29 -4.81
CA ILE A 6 -4.32 -2.01 -4.21
C ILE A 6 -3.00 -1.30 -3.92
N VAL A 7 -2.77 -0.17 -4.56
CA VAL A 7 -1.50 0.55 -4.49
C VAL A 7 -1.70 1.83 -3.71
N ILE A 8 -0.97 2.00 -2.62
CA ILE A 8 -1.07 3.16 -1.74
C ILE A 8 0.32 3.74 -1.51
N PRO A 9 0.55 5.01 -1.86
CA PRO A 9 1.80 5.68 -1.50
C PRO A 9 1.79 6.08 -0.03
N ALA A 10 2.95 6.03 0.62
CA ALA A 10 3.10 6.41 2.01
C ALA A 10 4.39 7.22 2.22
N TYR A 11 4.28 8.28 2.99
CA TYR A 11 5.41 9.10 3.37
C TYR A 11 5.22 9.61 4.78
N ASN A 12 6.14 9.22 5.68
CA ASN A 12 6.10 9.60 7.10
C ASN A 12 4.73 9.28 7.75
N GLU A 13 4.27 8.05 7.56
CA GLU A 13 2.95 7.59 8.00
C GLU A 13 3.02 6.60 9.17
N THR A 14 4.07 6.67 9.97
CA THR A 14 4.31 5.68 11.03
C THR A 14 3.14 5.53 12.01
N GLU A 15 2.43 6.64 12.30
CA GLU A 15 1.32 6.62 13.25
C GLU A 15 0.03 6.00 12.67
N THR A 16 -0.14 6.04 11.35
CA THR A 16 -1.38 5.66 10.70
C THR A 16 -1.26 4.41 9.84
N ILE A 17 -0.04 3.96 9.56
CA ILE A 17 0.17 2.91 8.56
C ILE A 17 -0.48 1.57 8.93
N GLU A 18 -0.56 1.23 10.21
CA GLU A 18 -1.23 0.00 10.62
C GLU A 18 -2.73 0.08 10.37
N MET A 19 -3.34 1.24 10.63
CA MET A 19 -4.77 1.45 10.36
C MET A 19 -5.06 1.32 8.86
N VAL A 20 -4.17 1.82 8.03
CA VAL A 20 -4.27 1.69 6.58
C VAL A 20 -4.29 0.22 6.17
N CYS A 21 -3.36 -0.57 6.71
CA CYS A 21 -3.32 -2.01 6.46
C CYS A 21 -4.62 -2.68 6.91
N GLU A 22 -5.11 -2.34 8.09
CA GLU A 22 -6.34 -2.89 8.64
C GLU A 22 -7.54 -2.59 7.73
N GLN A 23 -7.60 -1.37 7.19
CA GLN A 23 -8.72 -0.96 6.34
C GLN A 23 -8.71 -1.65 4.98
N TRP A 24 -7.54 -1.85 4.39
CA TRP A 24 -7.44 -2.25 2.98
C TRP A 24 -7.05 -3.71 2.76
N HIS A 25 -6.35 -4.33 3.71
CA HIS A 25 -5.85 -5.69 3.53
C HIS A 25 -6.97 -6.70 3.26
N GLY A 26 -8.07 -6.58 4.00
CA GLY A 26 -9.22 -7.50 3.83
C GLY A 26 -9.80 -7.47 2.43
N ILE A 27 -9.78 -6.32 1.77
CA ILE A 27 -10.30 -6.19 0.41
C ILE A 27 -9.42 -6.99 -0.56
N ALA A 28 -8.12 -6.84 -0.46
CA ALA A 28 -7.19 -7.60 -1.30
C ALA A 28 -7.28 -9.10 -1.01
N ALA A 29 -7.32 -9.48 0.26
CA ALA A 29 -7.39 -10.88 0.66
C ALA A 29 -8.67 -11.55 0.18
N ALA A 30 -9.79 -10.83 0.21
CA ALA A 30 -11.09 -11.37 -0.21
C ALA A 30 -11.23 -11.44 -1.74
N TYR A 31 -10.47 -10.63 -2.48
CA TYR A 31 -10.62 -10.58 -3.92
C TYR A 31 -10.18 -11.87 -4.61
N GLY A 32 -9.06 -12.44 -4.18
CA GLY A 32 -8.59 -13.67 -4.77
C GLY A 32 -7.12 -13.92 -4.57
N GLU A 33 -6.70 -15.11 -4.90
CA GLU A 33 -5.32 -15.55 -4.74
C GLU A 33 -4.37 -14.70 -5.58
N GLY A 34 -3.27 -14.30 -4.98
CA GLY A 34 -2.26 -13.48 -5.64
C GLY A 34 -2.52 -11.98 -5.58
N SER A 35 -3.69 -11.57 -5.07
CA SER A 35 -3.96 -10.14 -4.84
C SER A 35 -3.09 -9.60 -3.72
N ARG A 36 -2.71 -8.32 -3.81
CA ARG A 36 -1.78 -7.69 -2.87
C ARG A 36 -2.24 -6.30 -2.49
N LEU A 37 -1.91 -5.94 -1.26
CA LEU A 37 -1.94 -4.55 -0.81
C LEU A 37 -0.50 -4.04 -0.90
N VAL A 38 -0.21 -3.24 -1.91
CA VAL A 38 1.14 -2.71 -2.17
C VAL A 38 1.23 -1.32 -1.58
N ILE A 39 2.04 -1.16 -0.55
CA ILE A 39 2.27 0.16 0.05
C ILE A 39 3.68 0.60 -0.32
N ILE A 40 3.75 1.71 -1.06
CA ILE A 40 5.00 2.25 -1.58
C ILE A 40 5.52 3.32 -0.62
N ASN A 41 6.57 2.99 0.08
CA ASN A 41 7.24 3.96 0.95
C ASN A 41 8.07 4.91 0.09
N ASP A 42 7.69 6.18 0.07
CA ASP A 42 8.34 7.22 -0.73
C ASP A 42 9.48 7.87 0.07
N GLY A 43 10.46 7.08 0.45
CA GLY A 43 11.65 7.57 1.13
C GLY A 43 11.37 8.24 2.46
N SER A 44 10.51 7.67 3.29
CA SER A 44 10.17 8.23 4.60
C SER A 44 11.41 8.42 5.46
N LYS A 45 11.42 9.51 6.23
CA LYS A 45 12.50 9.83 7.17
C LYS A 45 12.31 9.15 8.52
N ASP A 46 11.08 8.72 8.81
CA ASP A 46 10.75 7.99 10.03
C ASP A 46 10.82 6.48 9.79
N ASP A 47 10.32 5.68 10.73
CA ASP A 47 10.36 4.23 10.67
C ASP A 47 9.18 3.59 9.93
N THR A 48 8.50 4.34 9.05
CA THR A 48 7.34 3.84 8.30
C THR A 48 7.63 2.52 7.58
N TYR A 49 8.75 2.44 6.88
CA TYR A 49 9.07 1.23 6.12
C TYR A 49 9.35 0.04 7.04
N ASP A 50 10.11 0.25 8.12
CA ASP A 50 10.40 -0.81 9.08
C ASP A 50 9.12 -1.37 9.69
N LYS A 51 8.19 -0.48 10.00
CA LYS A 51 6.89 -0.87 10.52
C LYS A 51 6.07 -1.67 9.50
N LEU A 52 6.11 -1.27 8.23
CA LEU A 52 5.45 -2.02 7.15
C LEU A 52 6.02 -3.43 7.02
N VAL A 53 7.32 -3.58 7.06
CA VAL A 53 7.96 -4.89 6.99
C VAL A 53 7.51 -5.78 8.15
N ALA A 54 7.45 -5.22 9.36
CA ALA A 54 6.98 -5.95 10.53
C ALA A 54 5.50 -6.35 10.39
N LEU A 55 4.68 -5.53 9.76
CA LEU A 55 3.25 -5.80 9.61
C LEU A 55 2.94 -6.93 8.61
N LYS A 56 3.91 -7.36 7.82
CA LYS A 56 3.71 -8.50 6.89
C LYS A 56 3.27 -9.77 7.59
N ASP A 57 3.74 -10.01 8.80
CA ASP A 57 3.38 -11.20 9.56
C ASP A 57 1.89 -11.21 9.91
N LYS A 58 1.33 -10.03 10.15
CA LYS A 58 -0.09 -9.87 10.49
C LYS A 58 -0.97 -9.79 9.23
N TYR A 59 -0.42 -9.26 8.14
CA TYR A 59 -1.16 -9.02 6.90
C TYR A 59 -0.47 -9.73 5.73
N PRO A 60 -0.82 -11.00 5.46
CA PRO A 60 -0.09 -11.81 4.46
C PRO A 60 -0.11 -11.27 3.04
N CYS A 61 -1.14 -10.50 2.66
CA CYS A 61 -1.21 -9.89 1.33
C CYS A 61 -0.50 -8.55 1.24
N LEU A 62 0.06 -8.06 2.34
CA LEU A 62 0.80 -6.81 2.35
C LEU A 62 2.13 -6.98 1.65
N GLU A 63 2.42 -6.08 0.70
CA GLU A 63 3.69 -6.05 -0.01
C GLU A 63 4.30 -4.66 0.14
N PRO A 64 5.23 -4.48 1.10
CA PRO A 64 5.92 -3.22 1.26
C PRO A 64 6.95 -3.02 0.15
N VAL A 65 6.95 -1.84 -0.45
CA VAL A 65 7.94 -1.46 -1.45
C VAL A 65 8.53 -0.14 -1.00
N THR A 66 9.84 0.02 -1.14
CA THR A 66 10.49 1.27 -0.80
C THR A 66 11.23 1.84 -2.00
N LYS A 67 11.29 3.16 -2.08
CA LYS A 67 11.99 3.89 -3.12
C LYS A 67 12.53 5.19 -2.58
N GLN A 68 13.41 5.82 -3.32
CA GLN A 68 13.89 7.14 -2.98
C GLN A 68 12.77 8.17 -3.08
N ASN A 69 12.75 9.14 -2.20
CA ASN A 69 11.72 10.19 -2.19
C ASN A 69 11.73 10.97 -3.49
N GLU A 70 10.58 11.00 -4.15
CA GLU A 70 10.39 11.74 -5.40
C GLU A 70 9.07 12.51 -5.42
N GLY A 71 8.29 12.40 -4.34
CA GLY A 71 7.01 13.06 -4.21
C GLY A 71 5.81 12.19 -4.57
N HIS A 72 4.63 12.67 -4.19
CA HIS A 72 3.39 11.90 -4.26
C HIS A 72 3.05 11.43 -5.68
N GLY A 73 3.07 12.35 -6.66
CA GLY A 73 2.71 12.00 -8.04
C GLY A 73 3.62 10.97 -8.66
N ALA A 74 4.94 11.12 -8.45
CA ALA A 74 5.92 10.16 -8.95
C ALA A 74 5.74 8.80 -8.30
N THR A 75 5.39 8.77 -7.02
CA THR A 75 5.19 7.52 -6.29
C THR A 75 3.92 6.80 -6.73
N CYS A 76 2.85 7.54 -7.01
CA CYS A 76 1.64 6.95 -7.60
C CYS A 76 1.92 6.32 -8.96
N LEU A 77 2.66 7.01 -9.82
CA LEU A 77 3.04 6.47 -11.11
C LEU A 77 3.94 5.25 -10.98
N TYR A 78 4.89 5.29 -10.06
CA TYR A 78 5.76 4.16 -9.76
C TYR A 78 4.93 2.94 -9.36
N GLY A 79 3.97 3.11 -8.46
CA GLY A 79 3.11 2.03 -8.00
C GLY A 79 2.25 1.44 -9.10
N TYR A 80 1.71 2.28 -9.97
CA TYR A 80 0.94 1.84 -11.13
C TYR A 80 1.79 0.99 -12.06
N ARG A 81 2.99 1.46 -12.38
CA ARG A 81 3.93 0.71 -13.23
C ARG A 81 4.38 -0.58 -12.58
N TYR A 82 4.57 -0.58 -11.27
CA TYR A 82 4.90 -1.77 -10.51
C TYR A 82 3.82 -2.85 -10.70
N ALA A 83 2.56 -2.48 -10.52
CA ALA A 83 1.46 -3.41 -10.69
C ALA A 83 1.32 -3.91 -12.13
N LEU A 84 1.50 -3.03 -13.12
CA LEU A 84 1.49 -3.44 -14.52
C LEU A 84 2.57 -4.46 -14.84
N ALA A 85 3.77 -4.27 -14.29
CA ALA A 85 4.88 -5.19 -14.52
C ALA A 85 4.62 -6.59 -13.94
N GLU A 86 3.76 -6.68 -12.92
CA GLU A 86 3.36 -7.96 -12.32
C GLU A 86 2.22 -8.64 -13.08
N GLY A 87 1.74 -8.04 -14.16
CA GLY A 87 0.68 -8.63 -14.99
C GLY A 87 -0.69 -8.65 -14.34
N VAL A 88 -0.95 -7.67 -13.48
CA VAL A 88 -2.18 -7.60 -12.70
C VAL A 88 -3.37 -7.17 -13.56
N GLY A 89 -4.49 -7.86 -13.43
CA GLY A 89 -5.70 -7.54 -14.18
C GLY A 89 -6.46 -6.34 -13.67
N LYS A 90 -6.38 -6.04 -12.37
CA LYS A 90 -7.05 -4.88 -11.76
C LYS A 90 -6.13 -4.14 -10.82
N ILE A 91 -6.13 -2.82 -10.92
CA ILE A 91 -5.32 -1.94 -10.09
C ILE A 91 -6.23 -0.88 -9.49
N VAL A 92 -6.21 -0.77 -8.17
CA VAL A 92 -6.86 0.33 -7.44
C VAL A 92 -5.75 1.20 -6.88
N LEU A 93 -5.71 2.45 -7.30
CA LEU A 93 -4.74 3.42 -6.81
C LEU A 93 -5.40 4.32 -5.77
N VAL A 94 -4.92 4.22 -4.55
CA VAL A 94 -5.40 5.08 -3.45
C VAL A 94 -4.43 6.22 -3.30
N GLU A 95 -4.78 7.38 -3.82
CA GLU A 95 -3.87 8.53 -3.91
C GLU A 95 -3.57 9.18 -2.56
N LYS A 96 -4.48 9.05 -1.61
CA LYS A 96 -4.32 9.70 -0.33
C LYS A 96 -4.81 8.79 0.78
N VAL A 97 -3.96 8.58 1.76
CA VAL A 97 -4.35 7.85 2.97
C VAL A 97 -5.19 8.78 3.83
N GLU A 98 -6.49 8.54 3.87
CA GLU A 98 -7.37 9.23 4.79
C GLU A 98 -7.83 8.27 5.86
N VAL A 99 -7.50 8.59 7.09
CA VAL A 99 -8.13 7.93 8.23
C VAL A 99 -9.48 8.59 8.40
N LEU A 100 -10.54 7.84 8.13
CA LEU A 100 -11.88 8.32 8.39
C LEU A 100 -12.05 8.49 9.89
N LYS A 101 -12.02 9.74 10.33
CA LYS A 101 -12.41 10.05 11.70
C LYS A 101 -13.92 10.12 11.74
N VAL A 102 -14.51 9.15 12.41
CA VAL A 102 -15.94 9.21 12.71
C VAL A 102 -16.09 10.27 13.81
N GLN A 103 -16.67 11.38 13.46
CA GLN A 103 -17.03 12.39 14.43
C GLN A 103 -18.43 12.08 14.95
N HIS A 104 -18.49 11.99 16.23
CA HIS A 104 -19.77 11.87 16.94
C HIS A 104 -20.26 13.24 17.37
#